data_75c43f005da116347ffc72531d91c3ef
#
_entry.id   75c43f005da116347ffc72531d91c3ef
#
_cell.length_a   1.000
_cell.length_b   1.000
_cell.length_c   1.000
_cell.angle_alpha   90.00
_cell.angle_beta   90.00
_cell.angle_gamma   90.00
#
_symmetry.space_group_name_H-M   'P 1'
#
loop_
_entity.id
_entity.type
_entity.pdbx_description
1 polymer ?
#
loop_
_entity_poly.entity_id
_entity_poly.type
_entity_poly.pdbx_seq_one_letter_code
_entity_poly.pdbx_strand_id
1 'polypeptide(L)'
;MEKTIWIAGKEVKLNNDGGWAIEYREQFGKDILPVMLPLVSSLAEGFASILAEAGGDEMSAMKAAEALQGRTMDILLPLVQVEFVDMVYYVTWALAKNADPEIPEPKKWVKQFDTFYLDEIVPEVYGMILKGFASSKNLQRLEEIKQTLMKAIQPSL
;
A
#
# COMPACT_ATOMS: atom_id res chain seq x y z
N MET A 1 2.46 -6.09 12.85
CA MET A 1 3.12 -7.11 11.99
C MET A 1 4.42 -6.52 11.49
N GLU A 2 5.50 -7.22 11.70
CA GLU A 2 6.81 -6.87 11.16
C GLU A 2 7.04 -7.58 9.82
N LYS A 3 7.72 -6.91 8.91
CA LYS A 3 8.16 -7.44 7.64
C LYS A 3 9.55 -6.90 7.31
N THR A 4 10.38 -7.74 6.73
CA THR A 4 11.67 -7.33 6.19
C THR A 4 11.56 -7.15 4.69
N ILE A 5 12.03 -6.03 4.18
CA ILE A 5 12.17 -5.76 2.74
C ILE A 5 13.63 -5.44 2.41
N TRP A 6 13.95 -5.43 1.14
CA TRP A 6 15.28 -5.07 0.66
C TRP A 6 15.21 -3.75 -0.10
N ILE A 7 16.05 -2.79 0.27
CA ILE A 7 16.19 -1.51 -0.40
C ILE A 7 17.66 -1.34 -0.79
N ALA A 8 17.94 -1.28 -2.08
CA ALA A 8 19.32 -1.17 -2.60
C ALA A 8 20.28 -2.20 -1.99
N GLY A 9 19.83 -3.45 -1.86
CA GLY A 9 20.63 -4.53 -1.29
C GLY A 9 20.81 -4.50 0.24
N LYS A 10 20.14 -3.59 0.92
CA LYS A 10 20.13 -3.49 2.40
C LYS A 10 18.83 -4.01 2.96
N GLU A 11 18.94 -4.78 4.02
CA GLU A 11 17.79 -5.30 4.77
C GLU A 11 17.16 -4.17 5.61
N VAL A 12 15.85 -3.97 5.46
CA VAL A 12 15.07 -2.97 6.18
C VAL A 12 13.89 -3.64 6.85
N LYS A 13 13.79 -3.50 8.16
CA LYS A 13 12.63 -3.96 8.93
C LYS A 13 11.56 -2.88 8.95
N LEU A 14 10.33 -3.27 8.70
CA LEU A 14 9.14 -2.43 8.73
C LEU A 14 8.14 -3.00 9.74
N ASN A 15 7.43 -2.13 10.45
CA ASN A 15 6.36 -2.52 11.36
C ASN A 15 5.12 -1.64 11.15
N ASN A 16 3.97 -2.26 10.90
CA ASN A 16 2.69 -1.60 10.64
C ASN A 16 1.72 -1.62 11.83
N ASP A 17 2.19 -1.81 13.05
CA ASP A 17 1.34 -1.56 14.22
C ASP A 17 0.96 -0.06 14.29
N GLY A 18 0.03 0.30 15.16
CA GLY A 18 -0.50 1.67 15.22
C GLY A 18 0.55 2.78 15.43
N GLY A 19 1.75 2.43 15.85
CA GLY A 19 2.84 3.37 16.15
C GLY A 19 3.36 4.10 14.90
N TRP A 20 3.42 3.46 13.75
CA TRP A 20 3.96 4.07 12.54
C TRP A 20 3.21 5.33 12.09
N ALA A 21 1.89 5.37 12.25
CA ALA A 21 1.08 6.54 11.93
C ALA A 21 1.37 7.70 12.89
N ILE A 22 1.69 7.40 14.14
CA ILE A 22 2.12 8.37 15.15
C ILE A 22 3.49 8.92 14.78
N GLU A 23 4.46 8.05 14.46
CA GLU A 23 5.80 8.45 13.98
C GLU A 23 5.70 9.38 12.75
N TYR A 24 4.85 9.04 11.81
CA TYR A 24 4.59 9.88 10.64
C TYR A 24 4.06 11.26 11.03
N ARG A 25 3.03 11.32 11.86
CA ARG A 25 2.41 12.59 12.27
C ARG A 25 3.37 13.46 13.09
N GLU A 26 4.13 12.88 14.00
CA GLU A 26 5.10 13.60 14.82
C GLU A 26 6.23 14.19 13.98
N GLN A 27 6.72 13.44 13.00
CA GLN A 27 7.80 13.90 12.13
C GLN A 27 7.35 14.95 11.11
N PHE A 28 6.19 14.76 10.48
CA PHE A 28 5.76 15.57 9.33
C PHE A 28 4.65 16.56 9.64
N GLY A 29 4.08 16.53 10.84
CA GLY A 29 3.01 17.45 11.26
C GLY A 29 1.68 17.26 10.51
N LYS A 30 1.50 16.14 9.84
CA LYS A 30 0.33 15.84 9.00
C LYS A 30 -0.22 14.46 9.33
N ASP A 31 -1.54 14.32 9.23
CA ASP A 31 -2.19 13.01 9.27
C ASP A 31 -1.95 12.28 7.95
N ILE A 32 -1.66 10.99 8.02
CA ILE A 32 -1.41 10.15 6.86
C ILE A 32 -2.72 9.80 6.10
N LEU A 33 -3.85 9.76 6.77
CA LEU A 33 -5.12 9.33 6.17
C LEU A 33 -5.54 10.13 4.94
N PRO A 34 -5.52 11.49 4.96
CA PRO A 34 -5.87 12.27 3.78
C PRO A 34 -4.97 12.02 2.58
N VAL A 35 -3.72 11.63 2.83
CA VAL A 35 -2.75 11.32 1.78
C VAL A 35 -2.98 9.92 1.20
N MET A 36 -3.40 8.98 2.05
CA MET A 36 -3.62 7.59 1.67
C MET A 36 -4.95 7.34 0.95
N LEU A 37 -6.00 8.09 1.27
CA LEU A 37 -7.33 7.87 0.71
C LEU A 37 -7.39 7.89 -0.82
N PRO A 38 -6.77 8.84 -1.54
CA PRO A 38 -6.75 8.83 -2.99
C PRO A 38 -6.07 7.59 -3.59
N LEU A 39 -5.01 7.12 -2.94
CA LEU A 39 -4.29 5.91 -3.37
C LEU A 39 -5.13 4.65 -3.18
N VAL A 40 -5.81 4.53 -2.04
CA VAL A 40 -6.74 3.43 -1.75
C VAL A 40 -7.87 3.40 -2.78
N SER A 41 -8.45 4.56 -3.10
CA SER A 41 -9.52 4.67 -4.09
C SER A 41 -9.05 4.24 -5.47
N SER A 42 -7.89 4.71 -5.92
CA SER A 42 -7.36 4.35 -7.24
C SER A 42 -7.00 2.87 -7.37
N LEU A 43 -6.50 2.25 -6.31
CA LEU A 43 -6.25 0.81 -6.31
C LEU A 43 -7.55 0.01 -6.31
N ALA A 44 -8.56 0.46 -5.56
CA ALA A 44 -9.86 -0.18 -5.58
C ALA A 44 -10.52 -0.10 -6.97
N GLU A 45 -10.43 1.05 -7.63
CA GLU A 45 -10.91 1.24 -9.01
C GLU A 45 -10.13 0.35 -10.00
N GLY A 46 -8.81 0.31 -9.89
CA GLY A 46 -7.96 -0.56 -10.71
C GLY A 46 -8.28 -2.04 -10.52
N PHE A 47 -8.51 -2.48 -9.29
CA PHE A 47 -8.92 -3.84 -8.99
C PHE A 47 -10.28 -4.17 -9.59
N ALA A 48 -11.27 -3.29 -9.44
CA ALA A 48 -12.59 -3.46 -10.01
C ALA A 48 -12.56 -3.56 -11.54
N SER A 49 -11.72 -2.76 -12.20
CA SER A 49 -11.52 -2.79 -13.64
C SER A 49 -10.94 -4.14 -14.12
N ILE A 50 -9.89 -4.61 -13.46
CA ILE A 50 -9.26 -5.90 -13.77
C ILE A 50 -10.24 -7.06 -13.54
N LEU A 51 -11.03 -6.99 -12.47
CA LEU A 51 -12.03 -8.00 -12.16
C LEU A 51 -13.14 -8.07 -13.21
N ALA A 52 -13.58 -6.91 -13.69
CA ALA A 52 -14.58 -6.83 -14.76
C ALA A 52 -14.04 -7.42 -16.08
N GLU A 53 -12.80 -7.15 -16.44
CA GLU A 53 -12.14 -7.75 -17.61
C GLU A 53 -11.99 -9.27 -17.50
N ALA A 54 -11.80 -9.79 -16.30
CA ALA A 54 -11.56 -11.21 -16.03
C ALA A 54 -12.86 -12.06 -15.92
N GLY A 55 -14.05 -11.46 -15.92
CA GLY A 55 -15.33 -12.16 -15.93
C GLY A 55 -15.99 -12.45 -14.58
N GLY A 56 -15.37 -12.00 -13.47
CA GLY A 56 -16.06 -11.90 -12.16
C GLY A 56 -16.23 -13.17 -11.33
N ASP A 57 -15.61 -14.30 -11.67
CA ASP A 57 -15.61 -15.51 -10.84
C ASP A 57 -14.50 -15.54 -9.78
N GLU A 58 -14.56 -16.50 -8.84
CA GLU A 58 -13.56 -16.63 -7.76
C GLU A 58 -12.13 -16.84 -8.28
N MET A 59 -11.96 -17.61 -9.33
CA MET A 59 -10.67 -17.86 -9.97
C MET A 59 -10.15 -16.57 -10.63
N SER A 60 -11.04 -15.80 -11.20
CA SER A 60 -10.76 -14.49 -11.79
C SER A 60 -10.38 -13.46 -10.74
N ALA A 61 -10.97 -13.52 -9.54
CA ALA A 61 -10.61 -12.66 -8.42
C ALA A 61 -9.16 -12.89 -7.94
N MET A 62 -8.72 -14.15 -7.85
CA MET A 62 -7.32 -14.48 -7.53
C MET A 62 -6.37 -13.97 -8.61
N LYS A 63 -6.68 -14.23 -9.89
CA LYS A 63 -5.89 -13.74 -11.03
C LYS A 63 -5.89 -12.21 -11.11
N ALA A 64 -7.00 -11.57 -10.77
CA ALA A 64 -7.10 -10.12 -10.71
C ALA A 64 -6.23 -9.54 -9.59
N ALA A 65 -6.16 -10.20 -8.43
CA ALA A 65 -5.28 -9.79 -7.35
C ALA A 65 -3.79 -9.91 -7.73
N GLU A 66 -3.41 -10.99 -8.40
CA GLU A 66 -2.05 -11.18 -8.93
C GLU A 66 -1.73 -10.15 -10.03
N ALA A 67 -2.67 -9.91 -10.95
CA ALA A 67 -2.53 -8.92 -12.00
C ALA A 67 -2.45 -7.50 -11.44
N LEU A 68 -3.21 -7.19 -10.40
CA LEU A 68 -3.13 -5.90 -9.71
C LEU A 68 -1.76 -5.70 -9.07
N GLN A 69 -1.22 -6.74 -8.44
CA GLN A 69 0.12 -6.69 -7.85
C GLN A 69 1.19 -6.40 -8.91
N GLY A 70 1.10 -7.02 -10.10
CA GLY A 70 1.98 -6.75 -11.22
C GLY A 70 1.77 -5.40 -11.92
N ARG A 71 0.56 -4.81 -11.81
CA ARG A 71 0.17 -3.55 -12.45
C ARG A 71 0.03 -2.38 -11.47
N THR A 72 0.43 -2.56 -10.23
CA THR A 72 0.29 -1.54 -9.18
C THR A 72 0.92 -0.21 -9.60
N MET A 73 2.08 -0.26 -10.23
CA MET A 73 2.75 0.94 -10.72
C MET A 73 2.02 1.60 -11.89
N ASP A 74 1.47 0.83 -12.82
CA ASP A 74 0.69 1.38 -13.94
C ASP A 74 -0.56 2.13 -13.46
N ILE A 75 -1.17 1.64 -12.38
CA ILE A 75 -2.34 2.27 -11.75
C ILE A 75 -1.94 3.51 -10.95
N LEU A 76 -0.80 3.48 -10.30
CA LEU A 76 -0.32 4.57 -9.46
C LEU A 76 0.42 5.66 -10.24
N LEU A 77 1.06 5.32 -11.36
CA LEU A 77 1.80 6.27 -12.21
C LEU A 77 1.00 7.53 -12.58
N PRO A 78 -0.29 7.46 -12.96
CA PRO A 78 -1.08 8.67 -13.23
C PRO A 78 -1.28 9.59 -12.03
N LEU A 79 -1.08 9.07 -10.81
CA LEU A 79 -1.19 9.81 -9.55
C LEU A 79 0.16 10.38 -9.11
N VAL A 80 1.24 10.06 -9.83
CA VAL A 80 2.60 10.50 -9.48
C VAL A 80 2.73 12.01 -9.71
N GLN A 81 2.42 12.72 -8.66
CA GLN A 81 2.89 14.08 -8.45
C GLN A 81 4.11 14.01 -7.53
N VAL A 82 4.86 15.08 -7.43
CA VAL A 82 6.06 15.16 -6.54
C VAL A 82 5.71 14.74 -5.11
N GLU A 83 4.52 15.08 -4.66
CA GLU A 83 3.98 14.72 -3.34
C GLU A 83 3.83 13.21 -3.13
N PHE A 84 3.59 12.44 -4.21
CA PHE A 84 3.49 10.98 -4.11
C PHE A 84 4.85 10.33 -3.81
N VAL A 85 5.89 10.77 -4.46
CA VAL A 85 7.26 10.24 -4.25
C VAL A 85 7.69 10.52 -2.82
N ASP A 86 7.49 11.75 -2.36
CA ASP A 86 7.78 12.13 -0.98
C ASP A 86 6.97 11.29 0.01
N MET A 87 5.70 11.06 -0.28
CA MET A 87 4.83 10.23 0.55
C MET A 87 5.37 8.80 0.69
N VAL A 88 5.81 8.18 -0.40
CA VAL A 88 6.38 6.82 -0.35
C VAL A 88 7.63 6.78 0.54
N TYR A 89 8.52 7.74 0.40
CA TYR A 89 9.71 7.84 1.26
C TYR A 89 9.33 8.02 2.74
N TYR A 90 8.41 8.92 3.02
CA TYR A 90 8.01 9.25 4.39
C TYR A 90 7.25 8.12 5.07
N VAL A 91 6.38 7.45 4.35
CA VAL A 91 5.65 6.28 4.86
C VAL A 91 6.59 5.11 5.11
N THR A 92 7.49 4.82 4.18
CA THR A 92 8.49 3.76 4.35
C THR A 92 9.39 4.05 5.55
N TRP A 93 9.83 5.29 5.69
CA TRP A 93 10.59 5.72 6.85
C TRP A 93 9.82 5.54 8.17
N ALA A 94 8.57 5.94 8.22
CA ALA A 94 7.74 5.82 9.43
C ALA A 94 7.55 4.36 9.86
N LEU A 95 7.32 3.47 8.91
CA LEU A 95 7.25 2.03 9.15
C LEU A 95 8.57 1.45 9.65
N ALA A 96 9.69 1.93 9.08
CA ALA A 96 11.03 1.52 9.49
C ALA A 96 11.38 2.07 10.88
N LYS A 97 11.08 3.34 11.15
CA LYS A 97 11.26 3.99 12.46
C LYS A 97 10.48 3.30 13.56
N ASN A 98 9.27 2.87 13.25
CA ASN A 98 8.43 2.11 14.17
C ASN A 98 8.97 0.69 14.45
N ALA A 99 9.72 0.12 13.51
CA ALA A 99 10.41 -1.16 13.72
C ALA A 99 11.73 -1.01 14.49
N ASP A 100 12.43 0.10 14.26
CA ASP A 100 13.74 0.38 14.84
C ASP A 100 13.85 1.87 15.25
N PRO A 101 13.72 2.18 16.54
CA PRO A 101 13.82 3.56 17.05
C PRO A 101 15.16 4.27 16.79
N GLU A 102 16.22 3.53 16.47
CA GLU A 102 17.55 4.10 16.18
C GLU A 102 17.66 4.66 14.76
N ILE A 103 16.67 4.45 13.92
CA ILE A 103 16.63 5.00 12.55
C ILE A 103 16.69 6.54 12.62
N PRO A 104 17.61 7.16 11.87
CA PRO A 104 17.76 8.61 11.88
C PRO A 104 16.59 9.31 11.17
N GLU A 105 16.58 10.63 11.20
CA GLU A 105 15.59 11.44 10.49
C GLU A 105 15.46 11.08 8.99
N PRO A 106 14.32 11.30 8.36
CA PRO A 106 14.01 10.79 7.02
C PRO A 106 15.08 11.09 5.97
N LYS A 107 15.54 12.32 5.92
CA LYS A 107 16.54 12.75 4.93
C LYS A 107 17.87 12.02 5.07
N LYS A 108 18.34 11.79 6.31
CA LYS A 108 19.56 11.04 6.56
C LYS A 108 19.38 9.56 6.26
N TRP A 109 18.21 9.03 6.58
CA TRP A 109 17.91 7.63 6.36
C TRP A 109 17.84 7.28 4.87
N VAL A 110 17.09 8.05 4.07
CA VAL A 110 16.95 7.82 2.63
C VAL A 110 18.30 7.91 1.91
N LYS A 111 19.19 8.81 2.33
CA LYS A 111 20.52 8.95 1.75
C LYS A 111 21.46 7.75 1.99
N GLN A 112 21.08 6.83 2.85
CA GLN A 112 21.87 5.60 3.07
C GLN A 112 21.69 4.58 1.93
N PHE A 113 20.70 4.78 1.06
CA PHE A 113 20.40 3.90 -0.06
C PHE A 113 20.88 4.55 -1.37
N ASP A 114 21.65 3.81 -2.15
CA ASP A 114 22.14 4.31 -3.44
C ASP A 114 21.01 4.50 -4.44
N THR A 115 19.97 3.66 -4.33
CA THR A 115 18.76 3.69 -5.15
C THR A 115 17.55 3.36 -4.30
N PHE A 116 16.41 3.94 -4.68
CA PHE A 116 15.13 3.68 -4.01
C PHE A 116 14.10 3.35 -5.08
N TYR A 117 14.07 2.08 -5.50
CA TYR A 117 13.19 1.61 -6.57
C TYR A 117 11.74 1.59 -6.10
N LEU A 118 10.96 2.53 -6.58
CA LEU A 118 9.54 2.70 -6.21
C LEU A 118 8.69 1.51 -6.62
N ASP A 119 8.97 0.91 -7.76
CA ASP A 119 8.28 -0.27 -8.28
C ASP A 119 8.45 -1.51 -7.40
N GLU A 120 9.56 -1.63 -6.67
CA GLU A 120 9.80 -2.70 -5.71
C GLU A 120 9.22 -2.38 -4.32
N ILE A 121 9.32 -1.12 -3.89
CA ILE A 121 8.99 -0.70 -2.53
C ILE A 121 7.48 -0.46 -2.36
N VAL A 122 6.85 0.20 -3.33
CA VAL A 122 5.44 0.60 -3.24
C VAL A 122 4.50 -0.59 -3.00
N PRO A 123 4.59 -1.71 -3.74
CA PRO A 123 3.70 -2.86 -3.50
C PRO A 123 3.85 -3.44 -2.08
N GLU A 124 5.08 -3.47 -1.56
CA GLU A 124 5.39 -4.00 -0.24
C GLU A 124 4.85 -3.13 0.88
N VAL A 125 5.17 -1.85 0.82
CA VAL A 125 4.73 -0.84 1.80
C VAL A 125 3.22 -0.69 1.77
N TYR A 126 2.64 -0.64 0.59
CA TYR A 126 1.21 -0.49 0.42
C TYR A 126 0.43 -1.68 0.97
N GLY A 127 0.88 -2.90 0.70
CA GLY A 127 0.30 -4.12 1.26
C GLY A 127 0.33 -4.13 2.79
N MET A 128 1.40 -3.64 3.40
CA MET A 128 1.50 -3.51 4.87
C MET A 128 0.51 -2.49 5.43
N ILE A 129 0.36 -1.35 4.75
CA ILE A 129 -0.57 -0.30 5.19
C ILE A 129 -2.01 -0.80 5.14
N LEU A 130 -2.42 -1.40 4.04
CA LEU A 130 -3.75 -1.98 3.90
C LEU A 130 -4.06 -2.98 5.01
N LYS A 131 -3.13 -3.87 5.30
CA LYS A 131 -3.27 -4.85 6.40
C LYS A 131 -3.30 -4.19 7.78
N GLY A 132 -2.58 -3.10 7.96
CA GLY A 132 -2.55 -2.35 9.22
C GLY A 132 -3.82 -1.57 9.52
N PHE A 133 -4.49 -1.05 8.49
CA PHE A 133 -5.78 -0.36 8.64
C PHE A 133 -6.98 -1.31 8.64
N ALA A 134 -6.81 -2.52 8.12
CA ALA A 134 -7.86 -3.51 8.10
C ALA A 134 -7.87 -4.29 9.41
N SER A 135 -8.66 -3.80 10.39
CA SER A 135 -9.07 -4.67 11.49
C SER A 135 -9.78 -5.90 10.93
N SER A 136 -9.80 -7.02 11.65
CA SER A 136 -10.53 -8.23 11.26
C SER A 136 -11.99 -7.92 10.87
N LYS A 137 -12.60 -6.94 11.53
CA LYS A 137 -13.96 -6.45 11.23
C LYS A 137 -14.02 -5.67 9.90
N ASN A 138 -12.99 -4.90 9.58
CA ASN A 138 -12.91 -4.17 8.31
C ASN A 138 -12.46 -5.07 7.16
N LEU A 139 -11.67 -6.10 7.42
CA LEU A 139 -11.39 -7.16 6.44
C LEU A 139 -12.65 -7.93 6.06
N GLN A 140 -13.52 -8.25 7.04
CA GLN A 140 -14.82 -8.83 6.76
C GLN A 140 -15.71 -7.90 5.93
N ARG A 141 -15.76 -6.61 6.25
CA ARG A 141 -16.47 -5.60 5.45
C ARG A 141 -15.93 -5.45 4.03
N LEU A 142 -14.62 -5.45 3.86
CA LEU A 142 -13.99 -5.44 2.54
C LEU A 142 -14.33 -6.71 1.76
N GLU A 143 -14.38 -7.86 2.42
CA GLU A 143 -14.78 -9.11 1.81
C GLU A 143 -16.27 -9.11 1.42
N GLU A 144 -17.15 -8.56 2.27
CA GLU A 144 -18.56 -8.36 1.96
C GLU A 144 -18.78 -7.39 0.80
N ILE A 145 -18.06 -6.28 0.76
CA ILE A 145 -18.07 -5.32 -0.36
C ILE A 145 -17.58 -5.98 -1.63
N LYS A 146 -16.48 -6.74 -1.56
CA LYS A 146 -15.96 -7.53 -2.67
C LYS A 146 -17.00 -8.53 -3.20
N GLN A 147 -17.64 -9.29 -2.31
CA GLN A 147 -18.70 -10.23 -2.69
C GLN A 147 -19.93 -9.52 -3.29
N THR A 148 -20.31 -8.36 -2.77
CA THR A 148 -21.41 -7.56 -3.29
C THR A 148 -21.09 -7.02 -4.69
N LEU A 149 -19.87 -6.53 -4.89
CA LEU A 149 -19.39 -6.09 -6.20
C LEU A 149 -19.32 -7.24 -7.19
N MET A 150 -18.87 -8.42 -6.76
CA MET A 150 -18.83 -9.61 -7.60
C MET A 150 -20.23 -10.06 -8.03
N LYS A 151 -21.22 -10.01 -7.13
CA LYS A 151 -22.64 -10.31 -7.44
C LYS A 151 -23.26 -9.27 -8.39
N ALA A 152 -22.89 -8.00 -8.26
CA ALA A 152 -23.39 -6.94 -9.13
C ALA A 152 -22.80 -7.00 -10.55
N ILE A 153 -21.61 -7.60 -10.70
CA ILE A 153 -20.92 -7.79 -11.99
C ILE A 153 -21.35 -9.09 -12.70
N GLN A 154 -21.95 -10.05 -11.97
CA GLN A 154 -22.54 -11.23 -12.61
C GLN A 154 -23.68 -10.81 -13.52
N PRO A 155 -23.59 -11.05 -14.84
CA PRO A 155 -24.74 -10.83 -15.69
C PRO A 155 -25.87 -11.75 -15.19
N SER A 156 -26.99 -11.13 -14.85
CA SER A 156 -28.22 -11.89 -14.58
C SER A 156 -28.57 -12.71 -15.81
N LEU A 157 -28.40 -14.01 -15.69
CA LEU A 157 -28.98 -14.95 -16.63
C LEU A 157 -30.51 -14.89 -16.53
#